data_dc487fcb40bd198ae2c934c7388f7c35
#
_entry.id   dc487fcb40bd198ae2c934c7388f7c35
#
_cell.length_a   1.000
_cell.length_b   1.000
_cell.length_c   1.000
_cell.angle_alpha   90.00
_cell.angle_beta   90.00
_cell.angle_gamma   90.00
#
_symmetry.space_group_name_H-M   'P 1'
#
loop_
_entity.id
_entity.type
_entity.pdbx_description
1 polymer ?
#
loop_
_entity_poly.entity_id
_entity_poly.type
_entity_poly.pdbx_seq_one_letter_code
_entity_poly.pdbx_strand_id
1 'polypeptide(L)'
;MLSEIIFEGYARQLLYTSNNMSKIMNPKIKIKETALLVVDVTNGCCHLNCEIKKWNVTFNKIRKMVPNLKSFISQYRKSGGQVIFVNCTPWKEEFLAKNIVELYKDPKCKYYSTDKTGFSEKFFELEPQKNDFIVTKNTYDAFTNPKLDKFLKKKKIKYITVAGVFGDGCVESTIQGGFSAGYNFIILKDLIETTDVEIRQILQRLLKEYTWPIMFGITINSKSFFDFVK
;
A
#
# COMPACT_ATOMS: atom_id res chain seq x y z
N MET A 1 13.82 -32.86 6.13
CA MET A 1 14.30 -33.35 4.83
C MET A 1 13.48 -32.82 3.65
N LEU A 2 12.17 -33.12 3.48
CA LEU A 2 11.39 -32.52 2.36
C LEU A 2 11.20 -31.01 2.51
N SER A 3 10.96 -30.52 3.72
CA SER A 3 10.80 -29.07 4.01
C SER A 3 12.11 -28.32 3.79
N GLU A 4 13.25 -28.89 4.09
CA GLU A 4 14.57 -28.26 3.89
C GLU A 4 14.93 -28.19 2.40
N ILE A 5 14.64 -29.22 1.62
CA ILE A 5 14.88 -29.25 0.17
C ILE A 5 13.99 -28.24 -0.56
N ILE A 6 12.74 -28.10 -0.13
CA ILE A 6 11.82 -27.08 -0.66
C ILE A 6 12.34 -25.68 -0.30
N PHE A 7 12.78 -25.46 0.94
CA PHE A 7 13.29 -24.17 1.40
C PHE A 7 14.61 -23.79 0.69
N GLU A 8 15.55 -24.72 0.50
CA GLU A 8 16.78 -24.47 -0.27
C GLU A 8 16.50 -24.22 -1.76
N GLY A 9 15.57 -24.94 -2.37
CA GLY A 9 15.16 -24.71 -3.75
C GLY A 9 14.57 -23.32 -3.94
N TYR A 10 13.70 -22.89 -3.03
CA TYR A 10 13.11 -21.55 -3.04
C TYR A 10 14.14 -20.46 -2.73
N ALA A 11 15.05 -20.66 -1.78
CA ALA A 11 16.11 -19.73 -1.46
C ALA A 11 17.05 -19.51 -2.67
N ARG A 12 17.40 -20.57 -3.39
CA ARG A 12 18.17 -20.48 -4.65
C ARG A 12 17.40 -19.76 -5.75
N GLN A 13 16.09 -20.00 -5.87
CA GLN A 13 15.24 -19.29 -6.83
C GLN A 13 15.08 -17.80 -6.48
N LEU A 14 15.00 -17.44 -5.19
CA LEU A 14 15.01 -16.06 -4.71
C LEU A 14 16.34 -15.36 -4.98
N LEU A 15 17.48 -16.03 -4.76
CA LEU A 15 18.81 -15.51 -5.10
C LEU A 15 18.99 -15.38 -6.61
N TYR A 16 18.49 -16.35 -7.39
CA TYR A 16 18.52 -16.29 -8.85
C TYR A 16 17.65 -15.16 -9.40
N THR A 17 16.43 -14.95 -8.86
CA THR A 17 15.55 -13.84 -9.26
C THR A 17 16.09 -12.50 -8.79
N SER A 18 16.64 -12.38 -7.58
CA SER A 18 17.24 -11.13 -7.08
C SER A 18 18.48 -10.73 -7.89
N ASN A 19 19.35 -11.67 -8.23
CA ASN A 19 20.56 -11.42 -9.03
C ASN A 19 20.26 -11.22 -10.54
N ASN A 20 19.22 -11.87 -11.07
CA ASN A 20 18.80 -11.67 -12.46
C ASN A 20 17.82 -10.51 -12.62
N MET A 21 16.99 -10.19 -11.64
CA MET A 21 16.17 -8.98 -11.70
C MET A 21 17.02 -7.73 -11.77
N SER A 22 18.17 -7.66 -11.09
CA SER A 22 19.11 -6.55 -11.25
C SER A 22 19.73 -6.48 -12.67
N LYS A 23 19.84 -7.62 -13.37
CA LYS A 23 20.35 -7.70 -14.76
C LYS A 23 19.24 -7.52 -15.82
N ILE A 24 18.03 -8.02 -15.56
CA ILE A 24 16.89 -7.97 -16.49
C ILE A 24 16.13 -6.63 -16.39
N MET A 25 16.10 -6.02 -15.21
CA MET A 25 15.44 -4.74 -14.97
C MET A 25 16.46 -3.61 -14.85
N ASN A 26 17.14 -3.31 -15.95
CA ASN A 26 17.82 -2.02 -16.11
C ASN A 26 17.15 -1.14 -17.20
N PRO A 27 15.84 -0.98 -17.22
CA PRO A 27 15.27 0.21 -17.80
C PRO A 27 15.62 1.33 -16.81
N LYS A 28 16.22 2.40 -17.30
CA LYS A 28 16.32 3.66 -16.54
C LYS A 28 14.88 4.15 -16.32
N ILE A 29 14.25 3.74 -15.22
CA ILE A 29 12.88 4.16 -14.87
C ILE A 29 12.94 5.67 -14.65
N LYS A 30 12.16 6.41 -15.43
CA LYS A 30 12.09 7.87 -15.29
C LYS A 30 11.07 8.22 -14.23
N ILE A 31 11.41 9.12 -13.32
CA ILE A 31 10.50 9.57 -12.25
C ILE A 31 9.13 10.03 -12.79
N LYS A 32 9.11 10.69 -13.94
CA LYS A 32 7.89 11.16 -14.61
C LYS A 32 6.97 10.03 -15.14
N GLU A 33 7.48 8.81 -15.24
CA GLU A 33 6.71 7.62 -15.62
C GLU A 33 6.22 6.84 -14.40
N THR A 34 6.50 7.36 -13.18
CA THR A 34 6.09 6.77 -11.91
C THR A 34 5.02 7.62 -11.22
N ALA A 35 4.20 6.98 -10.39
CA ALA A 35 3.31 7.65 -9.44
C ALA A 35 3.41 6.97 -8.07
N LEU A 36 3.55 7.77 -7.00
CA LEU A 36 3.52 7.27 -5.64
C LEU A 36 2.07 7.23 -5.15
N LEU A 37 1.55 6.02 -4.90
CA LEU A 37 0.30 5.80 -4.20
C LEU A 37 0.55 5.69 -2.69
N VAL A 38 -0.03 6.61 -1.94
CA VAL A 38 -0.04 6.61 -0.47
C VAL A 38 -1.41 6.12 -0.02
N VAL A 39 -1.49 4.84 0.36
CA VAL A 39 -2.75 4.13 0.59
C VAL A 39 -3.17 4.24 2.06
N ASP A 40 -4.34 4.80 2.30
CA ASP A 40 -5.10 4.81 3.57
C ASP A 40 -4.32 5.27 4.82
N VAL A 41 -3.32 6.12 4.68
CA VAL A 41 -2.64 6.73 5.83
C VAL A 41 -3.54 7.85 6.40
N THR A 42 -4.65 7.43 6.97
CA THR A 42 -5.69 8.30 7.55
C THR A 42 -5.77 8.14 9.06
N ASN A 43 -6.46 9.06 9.73
CA ASN A 43 -6.65 8.95 11.18
C ASN A 43 -7.34 7.64 11.56
N GLY A 44 -8.30 7.18 10.77
CA GLY A 44 -9.01 5.91 11.00
C GLY A 44 -8.11 4.69 11.04
N CYS A 45 -6.95 4.74 10.35
CA CYS A 45 -5.99 3.64 10.26
C CYS A 45 -4.67 3.89 11.03
N CYS A 46 -4.49 5.09 11.62
CA CYS A 46 -3.20 5.46 12.23
C CYS A 46 -3.35 6.06 13.63
N HIS A 47 -4.43 6.82 13.88
CA HIS A 47 -4.56 7.62 15.10
C HIS A 47 -4.95 6.77 16.31
N LEU A 48 -4.38 7.09 17.47
CA LEU A 48 -4.60 6.39 18.74
C LEU A 48 -6.10 6.26 19.09
N ASN A 49 -6.89 7.31 18.85
CA ASN A 49 -8.32 7.32 19.15
C ASN A 49 -9.16 6.43 18.23
N CYS A 50 -8.58 5.93 17.14
CA CYS A 50 -9.24 5.05 16.18
C CYS A 50 -8.84 3.57 16.35
N GLU A 51 -8.02 3.24 17.35
CA GLU A 51 -7.67 1.86 17.67
C GLU A 51 -8.89 1.05 18.13
N ILE A 52 -8.96 -0.23 17.71
CA ILE A 52 -10.13 -1.08 17.97
C ILE A 52 -9.91 -1.87 19.25
N LYS A 53 -10.20 -1.26 20.38
CA LYS A 53 -9.95 -1.82 21.73
C LYS A 53 -10.57 -3.20 21.93
N LYS A 54 -11.80 -3.43 21.45
CA LYS A 54 -12.51 -4.72 21.61
C LYS A 54 -11.78 -5.92 20.97
N TRP A 55 -10.87 -5.67 20.03
CA TRP A 55 -10.07 -6.69 19.34
C TRP A 55 -8.57 -6.54 19.59
N ASN A 56 -8.19 -5.67 20.50
CA ASN A 56 -6.78 -5.34 20.79
C ASN A 56 -5.98 -4.96 19.52
N VAL A 57 -6.61 -4.20 18.62
CA VAL A 57 -5.99 -3.73 17.39
C VAL A 57 -5.39 -2.35 17.64
N THR A 58 -4.07 -2.27 17.57
CA THR A 58 -3.28 -1.04 17.75
C THR A 58 -2.46 -0.70 16.51
N PHE A 59 -1.97 0.55 16.42
CA PHE A 59 -1.31 1.11 15.24
C PHE A 59 0.10 1.66 15.54
N ASN A 60 0.80 1.13 16.57
CA ASN A 60 2.10 1.67 16.99
C ASN A 60 3.17 1.59 15.89
N LYS A 61 3.25 0.45 15.17
CA LYS A 61 4.20 0.28 14.05
C LYS A 61 3.89 1.22 12.91
N ILE A 62 2.60 1.43 12.63
CA ILE A 62 2.17 2.38 11.60
C ILE A 62 2.63 3.79 11.96
N ARG A 63 2.35 4.26 13.17
CA ARG A 63 2.80 5.59 13.63
C ARG A 63 4.31 5.78 13.56
N LYS A 64 5.09 4.73 13.85
CA LYS A 64 6.56 4.76 13.72
C LYS A 64 7.03 4.88 12.27
N MET A 65 6.27 4.35 11.31
CA MET A 65 6.59 4.43 9.88
C MET A 65 6.30 5.82 9.30
N VAL A 66 5.24 6.51 9.75
CA VAL A 66 4.73 7.74 9.13
C VAL A 66 5.77 8.85 8.96
N PRO A 67 6.68 9.15 9.92
CA PRO A 67 7.72 10.16 9.72
C PRO A 67 8.64 9.87 8.53
N ASN A 68 9.02 8.61 8.33
CA ASN A 68 9.84 8.20 7.19
C ASN A 68 9.07 8.32 5.87
N LEU A 69 7.79 7.93 5.87
CA LEU A 69 6.91 8.10 4.71
C LEU A 69 6.75 9.58 4.33
N LYS A 70 6.54 10.45 5.31
CA LYS A 70 6.46 11.91 5.11
C LYS A 70 7.73 12.47 4.47
N SER A 71 8.90 12.04 4.94
CA SER A 71 10.19 12.40 4.37
C SER A 71 10.31 11.92 2.92
N PHE A 72 9.96 10.67 2.65
CA PHE A 72 10.00 10.10 1.30
C PHE A 72 9.06 10.83 0.34
N ILE A 73 7.83 11.12 0.74
CA ILE A 73 6.87 11.90 -0.08
C ILE A 73 7.47 13.26 -0.47
N SER A 74 8.12 13.94 0.48
CA SER A 74 8.77 15.22 0.21
C SER A 74 9.89 15.10 -0.84
N GLN A 75 10.75 14.10 -0.71
CA GLN A 75 11.82 13.84 -1.68
C GLN A 75 11.26 13.45 -3.05
N TYR A 76 10.24 12.60 -3.08
CA TYR A 76 9.59 12.14 -4.30
C TYR A 76 8.97 13.31 -5.09
N ARG A 77 8.29 14.26 -4.39
CA ARG A 77 7.78 15.49 -5.01
C ARG A 77 8.91 16.37 -5.57
N LYS A 78 9.98 16.56 -4.79
CA LYS A 78 11.15 17.37 -5.24
C LYS A 78 11.80 16.80 -6.49
N SER A 79 11.75 15.48 -6.68
CA SER A 79 12.24 14.81 -7.88
C SER A 79 11.28 14.90 -9.09
N GLY A 80 10.13 15.57 -8.94
CA GLY A 80 9.14 15.73 -10.00
C GLY A 80 8.16 14.56 -10.13
N GLY A 81 8.11 13.64 -9.15
CA GLY A 81 7.20 12.51 -9.11
C GLY A 81 5.76 12.93 -8.80
N GLN A 82 4.79 12.22 -9.38
CA GLN A 82 3.37 12.43 -9.12
C GLN A 82 2.95 11.69 -7.84
N VAL A 83 2.43 12.41 -6.85
CA VAL A 83 1.87 11.80 -5.64
C VAL A 83 0.35 11.67 -5.75
N ILE A 84 -0.15 10.53 -5.31
CA ILE A 84 -1.58 10.18 -5.28
C ILE A 84 -1.91 9.71 -3.87
N PHE A 85 -2.80 10.42 -3.21
CA PHE A 85 -3.34 10.00 -1.92
C PHE A 85 -4.61 9.20 -2.13
N VAL A 86 -4.66 8.02 -1.52
CA VAL A 86 -5.82 7.14 -1.52
C VAL A 86 -6.41 7.13 -0.12
N ASN A 87 -7.72 7.36 -0.01
CA ASN A 87 -8.46 7.19 1.24
C ASN A 87 -9.74 6.38 0.99
N CYS A 88 -10.30 5.84 2.07
CA CYS A 88 -11.62 5.23 2.04
C CYS A 88 -12.71 6.27 2.25
N THR A 89 -13.91 6.00 1.71
CA THR A 89 -15.16 6.58 2.21
C THR A 89 -15.30 6.31 3.71
N PRO A 90 -16.15 7.06 4.44
CA PRO A 90 -16.49 6.68 5.79
C PRO A 90 -16.82 5.19 5.88
N TRP A 91 -16.23 4.48 6.84
CA TRP A 91 -16.40 3.03 6.96
C TRP A 91 -17.74 2.70 7.62
N LYS A 92 -18.82 3.00 6.87
CA LYS A 92 -20.23 2.86 7.28
C LYS A 92 -21.02 2.21 6.17
N GLU A 93 -22.12 1.56 6.54
CA GLU A 93 -22.96 0.76 5.64
C GLU A 93 -23.37 1.52 4.37
N GLU A 94 -23.79 2.77 4.51
CA GLU A 94 -24.29 3.61 3.41
C GLU A 94 -23.25 3.99 2.36
N PHE A 95 -21.95 3.89 2.68
CA PHE A 95 -20.86 4.29 1.78
C PHE A 95 -20.06 3.12 1.22
N LEU A 96 -20.13 1.95 1.86
CA LEU A 96 -19.29 0.80 1.49
C LEU A 96 -19.86 0.01 0.31
N ALA A 97 -18.98 -0.70 -0.38
CA ALA A 97 -19.40 -1.65 -1.40
C ALA A 97 -20.29 -2.75 -0.80
N LYS A 98 -21.32 -3.16 -1.55
CA LYS A 98 -22.37 -4.08 -1.10
C LYS A 98 -21.84 -5.39 -0.53
N ASN A 99 -20.80 -5.96 -1.16
CA ASN A 99 -20.16 -7.19 -0.70
C ASN A 99 -19.46 -7.04 0.66
N ILE A 100 -18.91 -5.86 0.97
CA ILE A 100 -18.34 -5.58 2.32
C ILE A 100 -19.44 -5.49 3.35
N VAL A 101 -20.54 -4.81 3.02
CA VAL A 101 -21.71 -4.74 3.90
C VAL A 101 -22.28 -6.12 4.19
N GLU A 102 -22.33 -6.98 3.16
CA GLU A 102 -22.79 -8.37 3.31
C GLU A 102 -21.85 -9.21 4.19
N LEU A 103 -20.53 -9.04 4.08
CA LEU A 103 -19.55 -9.67 4.96
C LEU A 103 -19.77 -9.28 6.43
N TYR A 104 -20.15 -8.03 6.67
CA TYR A 104 -20.37 -7.50 8.03
C TYR A 104 -21.73 -7.87 8.63
N LYS A 105 -22.56 -8.67 7.95
CA LYS A 105 -23.74 -9.26 8.55
C LYS A 105 -23.41 -10.25 9.67
N ASP A 106 -22.22 -10.90 9.61
CA ASP A 106 -21.70 -11.66 10.74
C ASP A 106 -21.27 -10.72 11.87
N PRO A 107 -21.88 -10.79 13.06
CA PRO A 107 -21.52 -9.95 14.20
C PRO A 107 -20.05 -10.06 14.63
N LYS A 108 -19.38 -11.20 14.36
CA LYS A 108 -17.97 -11.42 14.68
C LYS A 108 -17.04 -10.59 13.79
N CYS A 109 -17.46 -10.36 12.55
CA CYS A 109 -16.69 -9.59 11.56
C CYS A 109 -17.09 -8.11 11.52
N LYS A 110 -18.21 -7.73 12.14
CA LYS A 110 -18.79 -6.41 12.02
C LYS A 110 -17.94 -5.33 12.68
N TYR A 111 -17.45 -4.41 11.86
CA TYR A 111 -16.84 -3.17 12.31
C TYR A 111 -17.28 -2.01 11.42
N TYR A 112 -18.02 -1.08 12.01
CA TYR A 112 -18.29 0.22 11.39
C TYR A 112 -17.71 1.35 12.24
N SER A 113 -17.20 2.38 11.60
CA SER A 113 -16.76 3.60 12.28
C SER A 113 -17.94 4.29 12.95
N THR A 114 -17.76 4.66 14.21
CA THR A 114 -18.72 5.47 14.97
C THR A 114 -18.46 6.97 14.81
N ASP A 115 -17.42 7.35 14.09
CA ASP A 115 -17.07 8.74 13.84
C ASP A 115 -18.17 9.44 13.04
N LYS A 116 -18.62 10.58 13.53
CA LYS A 116 -19.64 11.45 12.90
C LYS A 116 -19.03 12.79 12.45
N THR A 117 -17.73 13.00 12.67
CA THR A 117 -17.05 14.28 12.49
C THR A 117 -16.22 14.35 11.21
N GLY A 118 -16.01 13.21 10.53
CA GLY A 118 -15.10 13.10 9.41
C GLY A 118 -13.61 13.13 9.82
N PHE A 119 -13.33 12.94 11.10
CA PHE A 119 -11.95 12.87 11.60
C PHE A 119 -11.21 11.65 11.05
N SER A 120 -11.89 10.51 10.98
CA SER A 120 -11.30 9.23 10.54
C SER A 120 -10.80 9.26 9.10
N GLU A 121 -11.44 10.03 8.22
CA GLU A 121 -11.13 10.12 6.79
C GLU A 121 -9.98 11.08 6.49
N LYS A 122 -9.59 11.96 7.44
CA LYS A 122 -8.48 12.90 7.27
C LYS A 122 -7.14 12.16 7.24
N PHE A 123 -6.22 12.61 6.40
CA PHE A 123 -4.87 12.05 6.35
C PHE A 123 -4.13 12.30 7.68
N PHE A 124 -3.46 11.26 8.15
CA PHE A 124 -2.73 11.28 9.42
C PHE A 124 -1.34 11.87 9.23
N GLU A 125 -1.08 13.06 9.79
CA GLU A 125 0.21 13.78 9.71
C GLU A 125 0.75 14.01 8.29
N LEU A 126 -0.06 13.77 7.27
CA LEU A 126 0.26 13.97 5.86
C LEU A 126 -0.67 15.02 5.27
N GLU A 127 -0.12 15.91 4.46
CA GLU A 127 -0.87 16.98 3.80
C GLU A 127 -0.75 16.86 2.28
N PRO A 128 -1.85 16.53 1.58
CA PRO A 128 -1.91 16.64 0.13
C PRO A 128 -1.64 18.07 -0.32
N GLN A 129 -0.79 18.24 -1.33
CA GLN A 129 -0.49 19.52 -1.94
C GLN A 129 -1.35 19.73 -3.20
N LYS A 130 -1.41 20.98 -3.70
CA LYS A 130 -2.24 21.38 -4.85
C LYS A 130 -2.07 20.50 -6.10
N ASN A 131 -0.87 19.97 -6.32
CA ASN A 131 -0.57 19.15 -7.49
C ASN A 131 -0.75 17.63 -7.25
N ASP A 132 -1.06 17.24 -6.04
CA ASP A 132 -1.35 15.83 -5.73
C ASP A 132 -2.75 15.45 -6.18
N PHE A 133 -2.93 14.20 -6.51
CA PHE A 133 -4.24 13.67 -6.83
C PHE A 133 -4.80 12.92 -5.61
N ILE A 134 -6.08 13.12 -5.34
CA ILE A 134 -6.77 12.39 -4.27
C ILE A 134 -7.82 11.50 -4.91
N VAL A 135 -7.82 10.22 -4.53
CA VAL A 135 -8.82 9.25 -4.93
C VAL A 135 -9.42 8.58 -3.70
N THR A 136 -10.75 8.54 -3.65
CA THR A 136 -11.50 7.88 -2.57
C THR A 136 -12.07 6.58 -3.08
N LYS A 137 -11.93 5.50 -2.32
CA LYS A 137 -12.47 4.17 -2.61
C LYS A 137 -13.48 3.75 -1.54
N ASN A 138 -14.36 2.83 -1.87
CA ASN A 138 -15.37 2.29 -0.96
C ASN A 138 -15.20 0.78 -0.68
N THR A 139 -14.03 0.27 -1.03
CA THR A 139 -13.59 -1.12 -0.82
C THR A 139 -12.08 -1.14 -0.59
N TYR A 140 -11.44 -2.30 -0.64
CA TYR A 140 -9.99 -2.42 -0.36
C TYR A 140 -9.11 -1.92 -1.51
N ASP A 141 -9.46 -2.24 -2.75
CA ASP A 141 -8.68 -1.90 -3.95
C ASP A 141 -8.95 -0.47 -4.42
N ALA A 142 -7.89 0.32 -4.61
CA ALA A 142 -7.98 1.69 -5.12
C ALA A 142 -8.40 1.74 -6.61
N PHE A 143 -8.12 0.70 -7.38
CA PHE A 143 -8.48 0.62 -8.82
C PHE A 143 -9.96 0.39 -9.05
N THR A 144 -10.73 0.04 -8.02
CA THR A 144 -12.21 0.03 -8.11
C THR A 144 -12.79 1.42 -8.39
N ASN A 145 -12.05 2.49 -8.09
CA ASN A 145 -12.42 3.83 -8.53
C ASN A 145 -11.80 4.13 -9.91
N PRO A 146 -12.60 4.21 -10.98
CA PRO A 146 -12.10 4.40 -12.35
C PRO A 146 -11.36 5.73 -12.57
N LYS A 147 -11.51 6.69 -11.66
CA LYS A 147 -10.77 7.97 -11.72
C LYS A 147 -9.26 7.75 -11.56
N LEU A 148 -8.84 6.73 -10.80
CA LEU A 148 -7.42 6.41 -10.62
C LEU A 148 -6.79 5.98 -11.94
N ASP A 149 -7.33 4.96 -12.58
CA ASP A 149 -6.81 4.44 -13.84
C ASP A 149 -6.82 5.51 -14.95
N LYS A 150 -7.92 6.25 -15.07
CA LYS A 150 -8.03 7.37 -16.01
C LYS A 150 -6.95 8.44 -15.78
N PHE A 151 -6.66 8.78 -14.52
CA PHE A 151 -5.62 9.74 -14.16
C PHE A 151 -4.23 9.21 -14.52
N LEU A 152 -3.91 7.98 -14.15
CA LEU A 152 -2.62 7.34 -14.43
C LEU A 152 -2.35 7.25 -15.94
N LYS A 153 -3.33 6.84 -16.74
CA LYS A 153 -3.25 6.80 -18.21
C LYS A 153 -3.03 8.19 -18.81
N LYS A 154 -3.78 9.21 -18.34
CA LYS A 154 -3.60 10.60 -18.78
C LYS A 154 -2.19 11.11 -18.51
N LYS A 155 -1.59 10.73 -17.38
CA LYS A 155 -0.23 11.10 -16.98
C LYS A 155 0.85 10.20 -17.60
N LYS A 156 0.48 9.18 -18.38
CA LYS A 156 1.38 8.19 -19.00
C LYS A 156 2.24 7.46 -17.96
N ILE A 157 1.65 7.19 -16.80
CA ILE A 157 2.30 6.43 -15.73
C ILE A 157 2.40 4.96 -16.14
N LYS A 158 3.56 4.36 -15.94
CA LYS A 158 3.86 2.94 -16.23
C LYS A 158 4.16 2.15 -14.96
N TYR A 159 4.73 2.84 -13.97
CA TYR A 159 5.17 2.25 -12.70
C TYR A 159 4.44 2.89 -11.54
N ILE A 160 3.88 2.08 -10.67
CA ILE A 160 3.25 2.52 -9.45
C ILE A 160 4.22 2.23 -8.30
N THR A 161 4.68 3.30 -7.66
CA THR A 161 5.36 3.19 -6.37
C THR A 161 4.29 3.16 -5.30
N VAL A 162 4.30 2.17 -4.40
CA VAL A 162 3.26 2.01 -3.39
C VAL A 162 3.82 2.04 -1.98
N ALA A 163 3.12 2.75 -1.09
CA ALA A 163 3.35 2.85 0.35
C ALA A 163 2.01 3.01 1.07
N GLY A 164 1.99 2.81 2.38
CA GLY A 164 0.80 3.06 3.21
C GLY A 164 0.32 1.86 4.00
N VAL A 165 -0.98 1.76 4.24
CA VAL A 165 -1.62 0.79 5.14
C VAL A 165 -2.96 0.28 4.57
N PHE A 166 -3.44 -0.89 4.96
CA PHE A 166 -2.73 -1.93 5.70
C PHE A 166 -2.05 -2.85 4.68
N GLY A 167 -0.81 -3.27 4.96
CA GLY A 167 -0.01 -4.06 4.03
C GLY A 167 -0.69 -5.34 3.57
N ASP A 168 -1.36 -6.04 4.49
CA ASP A 168 -2.11 -7.27 4.28
C ASP A 168 -3.60 -7.04 3.91
N GLY A 169 -3.95 -5.83 3.52
CA GLY A 169 -5.33 -5.44 3.19
C GLY A 169 -5.39 -4.51 1.98
N CYS A 170 -5.64 -3.22 2.22
CA CYS A 170 -5.84 -2.25 1.14
C CYS A 170 -4.62 -2.11 0.22
N VAL A 171 -3.39 -2.19 0.76
CA VAL A 171 -2.18 -2.14 -0.04
C VAL A 171 -2.07 -3.37 -0.93
N GLU A 172 -2.23 -4.59 -0.36
CA GLU A 172 -2.21 -5.84 -1.12
C GLU A 172 -3.27 -5.85 -2.22
N SER A 173 -4.52 -5.51 -1.88
CA SER A 173 -5.61 -5.46 -2.86
C SER A 173 -5.33 -4.46 -3.99
N THR A 174 -4.74 -3.31 -3.66
CA THR A 174 -4.39 -2.29 -4.65
C THR A 174 -3.22 -2.73 -5.54
N ILE A 175 -2.25 -3.46 -5.01
CA ILE A 175 -1.16 -4.05 -5.80
C ILE A 175 -1.74 -5.05 -6.81
N GLN A 176 -2.59 -5.97 -6.36
CA GLN A 176 -3.22 -6.98 -7.22
C GLN A 176 -4.09 -6.35 -8.30
N GLY A 177 -4.95 -5.40 -7.93
CA GLY A 177 -5.83 -4.69 -8.87
C GLY A 177 -5.06 -3.91 -9.91
N GLY A 178 -4.04 -3.16 -9.49
CA GLY A 178 -3.20 -2.38 -10.40
C GLY A 178 -2.33 -3.24 -11.30
N PHE A 179 -1.79 -4.34 -10.80
CA PHE A 179 -1.04 -5.31 -11.60
C PHE A 179 -1.94 -5.95 -12.67
N SER A 180 -3.15 -6.33 -12.30
CA SER A 180 -4.16 -6.85 -13.24
C SER A 180 -4.60 -5.81 -14.28
N ALA A 181 -4.55 -4.52 -13.92
CA ALA A 181 -4.80 -3.41 -14.84
C ALA A 181 -3.60 -3.08 -15.75
N GLY A 182 -2.47 -3.80 -15.63
CA GLY A 182 -1.29 -3.68 -16.50
C GLY A 182 -0.20 -2.72 -16.01
N TYR A 183 -0.22 -2.30 -14.75
CA TYR A 183 0.83 -1.46 -14.17
C TYR A 183 1.97 -2.30 -13.57
N ASN A 184 3.20 -1.79 -13.68
CA ASN A 184 4.35 -2.33 -12.96
C ASN A 184 4.42 -1.73 -11.55
N PHE A 185 4.90 -2.50 -10.56
CA PHE A 185 4.99 -2.03 -9.18
C PHE A 185 6.42 -1.87 -8.69
N ILE A 186 6.64 -0.80 -7.91
CA ILE A 186 7.81 -0.58 -7.05
C ILE A 186 7.25 -0.48 -5.62
N ILE A 187 7.50 -1.51 -4.83
CA ILE A 187 6.88 -1.69 -3.50
C ILE A 187 7.90 -1.26 -2.44
N LEU A 188 7.58 -0.21 -1.69
CA LEU A 188 8.46 0.34 -0.65
C LEU A 188 8.19 -0.40 0.67
N LYS A 189 8.82 -1.57 0.85
CA LYS A 189 8.52 -2.49 1.94
C LYS A 189 8.69 -1.92 3.35
N ASP A 190 9.55 -0.93 3.53
CA ASP A 190 9.77 -0.21 4.79
C ASP A 190 8.79 0.95 5.03
N LEU A 191 8.02 1.33 4.00
CA LEU A 191 6.96 2.34 4.06
C LEU A 191 5.55 1.75 3.91
N ILE A 192 5.41 0.45 4.13
CA ILE A 192 4.13 -0.26 4.21
C ILE A 192 4.05 -0.92 5.57
N GLU A 193 2.93 -0.72 6.27
CA GLU A 193 2.73 -1.31 7.58
C GLU A 193 1.30 -1.84 7.76
N THR A 194 1.10 -2.70 8.76
CA THR A 194 -0.21 -3.18 9.19
C THR A 194 -0.36 -3.02 10.71
N THR A 195 -1.49 -3.44 11.25
CA THR A 195 -1.75 -3.35 12.69
C THR A 195 -0.74 -4.16 13.50
N ASP A 196 -0.64 -3.88 14.80
CA ASP A 196 0.30 -4.61 15.70
C ASP A 196 -0.14 -6.05 16.01
N VAL A 197 -1.27 -6.51 15.46
CA VAL A 197 -1.76 -7.89 15.64
C VAL A 197 -0.78 -8.89 15.02
N GLU A 198 -0.29 -9.83 15.83
CA GLU A 198 0.81 -10.72 15.47
C GLU A 198 0.60 -11.48 14.16
N ILE A 199 -0.57 -12.12 14.00
CA ILE A 199 -0.86 -12.90 12.78
C ILE A 199 -0.85 -12.02 11.53
N ARG A 200 -1.29 -10.76 11.61
CA ARG A 200 -1.24 -9.82 10.50
C ARG A 200 0.20 -9.39 10.18
N GLN A 201 1.03 -9.23 11.21
CA GLN A 201 2.46 -8.94 11.05
C GLN A 201 3.21 -10.11 10.37
N ILE A 202 2.86 -11.36 10.71
CA ILE A 202 3.40 -12.56 10.06
C ILE A 202 3.01 -12.57 8.58
N LEU A 203 1.72 -12.38 8.28
CA LEU A 203 1.22 -12.35 6.91
C LEU A 203 1.90 -11.25 6.09
N GLN A 204 1.96 -10.03 6.61
CA GLN A 204 2.61 -8.91 5.93
C GLN A 204 4.09 -9.19 5.65
N ARG A 205 4.82 -9.84 6.57
CA ARG A 205 6.21 -10.24 6.34
C ARG A 205 6.32 -11.21 5.17
N LEU A 206 5.45 -12.22 5.07
CA LEU A 206 5.42 -13.15 3.94
C LEU A 206 5.12 -12.45 2.62
N LEU A 207 4.20 -11.47 2.62
CA LEU A 207 3.94 -10.66 1.45
C LEU A 207 5.18 -9.88 1.00
N LYS A 208 5.85 -9.18 1.92
CA LYS A 208 7.03 -8.36 1.66
C LYS A 208 8.25 -9.18 1.20
N GLU A 209 8.45 -10.36 1.76
CA GLU A 209 9.67 -11.15 1.54
C GLU A 209 9.49 -12.19 0.43
N TYR A 210 8.27 -12.62 0.14
CA TYR A 210 8.00 -13.69 -0.80
C TYR A 210 7.03 -13.27 -1.91
N THR A 211 5.78 -12.94 -1.60
CA THR A 211 4.73 -12.78 -2.61
C THR A 211 4.98 -11.59 -3.53
N TRP A 212 5.22 -10.42 -2.97
CA TRP A 212 5.39 -9.21 -3.78
C TRP A 212 6.61 -9.24 -4.71
N PRO A 213 7.82 -9.63 -4.24
CA PRO A 213 9.00 -9.65 -5.13
C PRO A 213 8.92 -10.73 -6.21
N ILE A 214 8.14 -11.79 -6.02
CA ILE A 214 8.02 -12.87 -7.00
C ILE A 214 6.90 -12.62 -8.01
N MET A 215 5.77 -12.07 -7.55
CA MET A 215 4.55 -12.04 -8.36
C MET A 215 4.21 -10.65 -8.90
N PHE A 216 4.55 -9.56 -8.19
CA PHE A 216 3.96 -8.27 -8.50
C PHE A 216 4.96 -7.16 -8.87
N GLY A 217 6.22 -7.23 -8.42
CA GLY A 217 7.16 -6.20 -8.83
C GLY A 217 8.41 -6.03 -7.97
N ILE A 218 9.10 -4.94 -8.19
CA ILE A 218 10.32 -4.60 -7.48
C ILE A 218 9.98 -4.25 -6.03
N THR A 219 10.48 -5.04 -5.08
CA THR A 219 10.27 -4.80 -3.65
C THR A 219 11.58 -4.36 -3.00
N ILE A 220 11.65 -3.10 -2.58
CA ILE A 220 12.87 -2.45 -2.08
C ILE A 220 12.61 -1.61 -0.83
N ASN A 221 13.67 -1.24 -0.14
CA ASN A 221 13.60 -0.19 0.87
C ASN A 221 13.59 1.20 0.20
N SER A 222 12.90 2.14 0.81
CA SER A 222 12.76 3.51 0.30
C SER A 222 14.08 4.22 0.05
N LYS A 223 15.11 3.93 0.85
CA LYS A 223 16.46 4.47 0.69
C LYS A 223 17.10 4.15 -0.66
N SER A 224 16.76 2.99 -1.24
CA SER A 224 17.31 2.56 -2.53
C SER A 224 16.48 3.03 -3.72
N PHE A 225 15.34 3.68 -3.51
CA PHE A 225 14.43 4.04 -4.60
C PHE A 225 15.08 4.90 -5.67
N PHE A 226 15.80 5.95 -5.26
CA PHE A 226 16.43 6.89 -6.19
C PHE A 226 17.71 6.36 -6.85
N ASP A 227 18.17 5.15 -6.51
CA ASP A 227 19.21 4.42 -7.23
C ASP A 227 18.63 3.78 -8.51
N PHE A 228 17.34 3.41 -8.48
CA PHE A 228 16.62 2.77 -9.59
C PHE A 228 15.83 3.76 -10.45
N VAL A 229 15.32 4.85 -9.86
CA VAL A 229 14.44 5.81 -10.51
C VAL A 229 15.13 7.16 -10.63
N LYS A 230 15.19 7.71 -11.85
CA LYS A 230 15.88 8.98 -12.17
C LYS A 230 14.99 9.96 -12.90
#